data_061d39e31c435779f5958ade7cf8643b
#
_entry.id   061d39e31c435779f5958ade7cf8643b
#
_cell.length_a   1.000
_cell.length_b   1.000
_cell.length_c   1.000
_cell.angle_alpha   90.00
_cell.angle_beta   90.00
_cell.angle_gamma   90.00
#
_symmetry.space_group_name_H-M   'P 1'
#
loop_
_entity.id
_entity.type
_entity.pdbx_description
1 polymer ?
#
loop_
_entity_poly.entity_id
_entity_poly.type
_entity_poly.pdbx_seq_one_letter_code
_entity_poly.pdbx_strand_id
1 'polypeptide(L)'
;MAAYKDLVGQKITKVTSNPGEPKTGQMWYNSTDGKLRGLGVIEAWSSGSSMGRSPANDTLGGCGTPTAGLGFGGYSPGGGTVGLTEEYNGTGWGTGGTMNTPEAAMGSFGTQTAAVSAGGSPNSAVTEEYNGTSWTTGNSMGTGRGYSASAGTETSGLVAGGNSPPILGNVEEYNGTSWSEQNNLGTARYQFAGCGAANTAAVVFGGSTPGDTGATEEYDGTNWTSSGSLNTGRRRLAASGIQTAALGFGGNTTPPDTTRNLNEAYDGSTWTASPATLATARTALASTKNSSSNTSAVAFGGINSGGTRFTATEEFNKSTNTITAAAWSSGGALPTGVYDQAGAGTQTAGLSFGGDTASDGKTTATFEYNGSSWSSGGALNTGRRELGGFGTQTAGLAACGSSYPASTFVEEYNGSSWTAVNAASTARAQMGAAGIQTSGLLCGGQPGTMTTTEEYDGTNWSSGGALPVGKQSNDAFGNVVTAIINVGGNTAPGTNYVNTSESYDGTNWTSGPTMTYGADRLSATGSSTSGLVFSGRDSGTATASSQFFDGTSFVTSPSLGSARNGHAAAGKGETSNASSFVAGGYPGRLTTTEEFTGETTAGNITDFTTS
;
A
#
# COMPACT_ATOMS: atom_id res chain seq x y z
N MET A 1 14.65 -26.83 -9.78
CA MET A 1 13.84 -28.07 -9.68
C MET A 1 14.11 -28.66 -8.31
N ALA A 2 13.14 -28.55 -7.39
CA ALA A 2 13.18 -29.38 -6.19
C ALA A 2 13.09 -30.82 -6.66
N ALA A 3 14.11 -31.63 -6.32
CA ALA A 3 14.15 -33.00 -6.76
C ALA A 3 12.99 -33.77 -6.10
N TYR A 4 12.36 -34.68 -6.84
CA TYR A 4 11.30 -35.57 -6.36
C TYR A 4 11.61 -36.26 -5.03
N LYS A 5 12.89 -36.31 -4.65
CA LYS A 5 13.39 -36.79 -3.35
C LYS A 5 12.89 -36.00 -2.14
N ASP A 6 12.62 -34.71 -2.30
CA ASP A 6 12.24 -33.82 -1.20
C ASP A 6 10.74 -33.89 -0.89
N LEU A 7 9.98 -34.61 -1.69
CA LEU A 7 8.53 -34.83 -1.54
C LEU A 7 8.18 -36.11 -0.81
N VAL A 8 9.16 -36.96 -0.46
CA VAL A 8 8.93 -38.26 0.20
C VAL A 8 8.52 -38.01 1.65
N GLY A 9 7.24 -38.29 1.94
CA GLY A 9 6.65 -38.18 3.28
C GLY A 9 5.57 -37.11 3.42
N GLN A 10 5.36 -36.24 2.42
CA GLN A 10 4.26 -35.27 2.41
C GLN A 10 2.97 -35.92 1.88
N LYS A 11 1.90 -35.85 2.65
CA LYS A 11 0.58 -36.29 2.20
C LYS A 11 -0.03 -35.30 1.23
N ILE A 12 -0.02 -35.61 -0.06
CA ILE A 12 -0.72 -34.82 -1.07
C ILE A 12 -2.23 -35.05 -0.92
N THR A 13 -2.98 -34.01 -0.62
CA THR A 13 -4.44 -34.08 -0.49
C THR A 13 -5.08 -33.83 -1.85
N LYS A 14 -5.95 -34.75 -2.29
CA LYS A 14 -6.77 -34.54 -3.49
C LYS A 14 -7.99 -33.71 -3.12
N VAL A 15 -8.20 -32.61 -3.84
CA VAL A 15 -9.31 -31.65 -3.63
C VAL A 15 -9.98 -31.31 -4.97
N THR A 16 -11.19 -30.78 -4.95
CA THR A 16 -11.91 -30.30 -6.15
C THR A 16 -11.75 -28.78 -6.35
N SER A 17 -11.28 -28.07 -5.35
CA SER A 17 -10.94 -26.63 -5.39
C SER A 17 -9.70 -26.38 -4.56
N ASN A 18 -9.04 -25.22 -4.72
CA ASN A 18 -7.95 -24.87 -3.82
C ASN A 18 -8.46 -24.73 -2.38
N PRO A 19 -7.69 -25.18 -1.36
CA PRO A 19 -8.03 -24.92 0.03
C PRO A 19 -8.19 -23.42 0.29
N GLY A 20 -9.18 -23.03 1.08
CA GLY A 20 -9.41 -21.62 1.42
C GLY A 20 -8.26 -21.01 2.23
N GLU A 21 -7.62 -21.81 3.09
CA GLU A 21 -6.47 -21.40 3.92
C GLU A 21 -5.36 -22.48 3.86
N PRO A 22 -4.61 -22.57 2.73
CA PRO A 22 -3.51 -23.51 2.64
C PRO A 22 -2.35 -23.07 3.54
N LYS A 23 -1.64 -24.03 4.15
CA LYS A 23 -0.44 -23.74 4.94
C LYS A 23 0.79 -23.66 4.04
N THR A 24 1.76 -22.83 4.40
CA THR A 24 3.04 -22.74 3.70
C THR A 24 3.69 -24.12 3.56
N GLY A 25 4.12 -24.46 2.35
CA GLY A 25 4.67 -25.78 2.01
C GLY A 25 3.63 -26.88 1.84
N GLN A 26 2.35 -26.61 2.11
CA GLN A 26 1.29 -27.58 1.84
C GLN A 26 1.14 -27.79 0.34
N MET A 27 1.06 -29.06 -0.07
CA MET A 27 0.82 -29.45 -1.45
C MET A 27 -0.54 -30.16 -1.58
N TRP A 28 -1.23 -29.92 -2.71
CA TRP A 28 -2.49 -30.59 -3.02
C TRP A 28 -2.63 -30.81 -4.53
N TYR A 29 -3.41 -31.82 -4.90
CA TYR A 29 -3.80 -32.06 -6.27
C TYR A 29 -5.24 -31.59 -6.47
N ASN A 30 -5.42 -30.55 -7.32
CA ASN A 30 -6.74 -30.08 -7.71
C ASN A 30 -7.24 -30.96 -8.86
N SER A 31 -8.26 -31.77 -8.59
CA SER A 31 -8.77 -32.75 -9.56
C SER A 31 -9.72 -32.14 -10.59
N THR A 32 -10.16 -30.90 -10.37
CA THR A 32 -11.04 -30.20 -11.34
C THR A 32 -10.24 -29.70 -12.54
N ASP A 33 -9.06 -29.15 -12.29
CA ASP A 33 -8.18 -28.63 -13.36
C ASP A 33 -6.94 -29.52 -13.62
N GLY A 34 -6.83 -30.65 -12.92
CA GLY A 34 -5.77 -31.64 -13.15
C GLY A 34 -4.37 -31.21 -12.73
N LYS A 35 -4.25 -30.24 -11.80
CA LYS A 35 -2.96 -29.65 -11.43
C LYS A 35 -2.52 -30.01 -10.02
N LEU A 36 -1.21 -30.28 -9.86
CA LEU A 36 -0.54 -30.32 -8.57
C LEU A 36 -0.13 -28.90 -8.19
N ARG A 37 -0.50 -28.47 -6.98
CA ARG A 37 -0.28 -27.12 -6.47
C ARG A 37 0.33 -27.11 -5.08
N GLY A 38 0.99 -26.03 -4.73
CA GLY A 38 1.49 -25.75 -3.39
C GLY A 38 1.48 -24.27 -3.07
N LEU A 39 1.38 -23.95 -1.79
CA LEU A 39 1.56 -22.59 -1.32
C LEU A 39 3.05 -22.31 -1.15
N GLY A 40 3.61 -21.49 -2.02
CA GLY A 40 5.00 -21.06 -1.99
C GLY A 40 5.22 -19.84 -1.10
N VAL A 41 6.47 -19.62 -0.71
CA VAL A 41 6.93 -18.36 -0.08
C VAL A 41 7.60 -17.51 -1.15
N ILE A 42 7.23 -16.24 -1.22
CA ILE A 42 7.96 -15.24 -2.00
C ILE A 42 8.83 -14.45 -1.03
N GLU A 43 10.11 -14.38 -1.33
CA GLU A 43 11.08 -13.52 -0.66
C GLU A 43 11.63 -12.53 -1.68
N ALA A 44 11.65 -11.25 -1.35
CA ALA A 44 12.18 -10.22 -2.24
C ALA A 44 12.75 -9.03 -1.46
N TRP A 45 13.80 -8.43 -2.02
CA TRP A 45 14.24 -7.08 -1.70
C TRP A 45 13.72 -6.13 -2.77
N SER A 46 13.11 -5.03 -2.39
CA SER A 46 12.63 -3.96 -3.27
C SER A 46 13.30 -2.64 -2.89
N SER A 47 13.44 -1.75 -3.87
CA SER A 47 13.97 -0.42 -3.60
C SER A 47 12.95 0.43 -2.86
N GLY A 48 13.35 0.99 -1.72
CA GLY A 48 12.62 2.02 -1.00
C GLY A 48 13.12 3.43 -1.33
N SER A 49 12.51 4.44 -0.74
CA SER A 49 12.96 5.83 -0.87
C SER A 49 14.35 6.02 -0.27
N SER A 50 15.23 6.71 -0.97
CA SER A 50 16.58 7.01 -0.47
C SER A 50 16.56 7.97 0.72
N MET A 51 17.53 7.81 1.63
CA MET A 51 17.79 8.78 2.72
C MET A 51 18.08 10.16 2.14
N GLY A 52 17.63 11.21 2.83
CA GLY A 52 17.80 12.60 2.42
C GLY A 52 19.20 13.19 2.71
N ARG A 53 20.03 12.45 3.49
CA ARG A 53 21.34 12.93 3.91
C ARG A 53 22.33 13.15 2.77
N SER A 54 23.03 14.27 2.84
CA SER A 54 24.12 14.61 1.90
C SER A 54 25.30 15.18 2.69
N PRO A 55 26.48 14.55 2.63
CA PRO A 55 26.82 13.35 1.85
C PRO A 55 26.30 12.04 2.43
N ALA A 56 26.25 10.99 1.61
CA ALA A 56 25.93 9.63 2.04
C ALA A 56 26.96 9.12 3.07
N ASN A 57 26.50 8.31 4.04
CA ASN A 57 27.27 7.85 5.18
C ASN A 57 27.33 6.32 5.24
N ASP A 58 28.33 5.79 5.91
CA ASP A 58 28.43 4.38 6.27
C ASP A 58 28.58 4.20 7.79
N THR A 59 28.47 2.96 8.25
CA THR A 59 28.64 2.59 9.67
C THR A 59 27.68 3.35 10.60
N LEU A 60 26.46 3.52 10.12
CA LEU A 60 25.36 4.19 10.83
C LEU A 60 24.82 3.33 11.96
N GLY A 61 24.21 3.99 12.97
CA GLY A 61 23.24 3.36 13.84
C GLY A 61 21.90 3.19 13.14
N GLY A 62 21.19 2.11 13.47
CA GLY A 62 19.85 1.87 12.96
C GLY A 62 19.03 1.05 13.95
N CYS A 63 17.75 1.40 14.12
CA CYS A 63 16.80 0.68 14.96
C CYS A 63 15.36 0.91 14.48
N GLY A 64 14.37 0.45 15.25
CA GLY A 64 12.95 0.54 14.91
C GLY A 64 12.44 -0.61 14.04
N THR A 65 11.27 -0.42 13.47
CA THR A 65 10.57 -1.41 12.63
C THR A 65 10.61 -1.02 11.15
N PRO A 66 10.24 -1.91 10.22
CA PRO A 66 10.18 -1.59 8.79
C PRO A 66 9.26 -0.42 8.41
N THR A 67 8.26 -0.11 9.23
CA THR A 67 7.32 1.00 9.01
C THR A 67 7.59 2.21 9.92
N ALA A 68 8.52 2.10 10.85
CA ALA A 68 8.94 3.16 11.77
C ALA A 68 10.42 2.97 12.13
N GLY A 69 11.31 3.28 11.20
CA GLY A 69 12.75 3.09 11.30
C GLY A 69 13.49 4.38 11.65
N LEU A 70 14.65 4.25 12.25
CA LEU A 70 15.54 5.36 12.59
C LEU A 70 16.96 5.07 12.09
N GLY A 71 17.56 6.05 11.40
CA GLY A 71 18.96 6.00 10.96
C GLY A 71 19.72 7.22 11.46
N PHE A 72 20.86 7.02 12.15
CA PHE A 72 21.60 8.13 12.77
C PHE A 72 23.11 7.94 12.76
N GLY A 73 23.83 9.03 12.93
CA GLY A 73 25.28 9.02 12.99
C GLY A 73 25.97 8.55 11.71
N GLY A 74 27.15 7.98 11.86
CA GLY A 74 27.96 7.37 10.81
C GLY A 74 29.15 8.20 10.36
N TYR A 75 29.94 7.63 9.43
CA TYR A 75 31.08 8.30 8.81
C TYR A 75 30.70 8.99 7.50
N SER A 76 31.10 10.27 7.35
CA SER A 76 31.03 11.01 6.08
C SER A 76 32.24 10.69 5.16
N PRO A 77 32.17 11.03 3.86
CA PRO A 77 33.34 11.07 3.01
C PRO A 77 34.40 11.99 3.60
N GLY A 78 35.62 11.46 3.83
CA GLY A 78 36.68 12.17 4.54
C GLY A 78 36.92 11.66 5.96
N GLY A 79 36.08 10.75 6.47
CA GLY A 79 36.32 10.01 7.73
C GLY A 79 35.83 10.71 9.00
N GLY A 80 35.15 11.85 8.89
CA GLY A 80 34.53 12.52 10.05
C GLY A 80 33.20 11.88 10.45
N THR A 81 32.93 11.85 11.77
CA THR A 81 31.61 11.44 12.31
C THR A 81 30.56 12.53 12.10
N VAL A 82 29.32 12.15 11.88
CA VAL A 82 28.18 13.06 11.77
C VAL A 82 27.09 12.74 12.78
N GLY A 83 26.31 13.74 13.17
CA GLY A 83 25.21 13.59 14.12
C GLY A 83 23.83 13.55 13.47
N LEU A 84 23.73 13.44 12.14
CA LEU A 84 22.45 13.45 11.41
C LEU A 84 21.55 12.29 11.84
N THR A 85 20.28 12.58 12.01
CA THR A 85 19.22 11.59 12.27
C THR A 85 18.14 11.71 11.22
N GLU A 86 17.64 10.59 10.75
CA GLU A 86 16.52 10.52 9.82
C GLU A 86 15.54 9.41 10.25
N GLU A 87 14.25 9.69 10.05
CA GLU A 87 13.12 8.86 10.44
C GLU A 87 12.44 8.28 9.20
N TYR A 88 12.27 6.96 9.17
CA TYR A 88 11.59 6.25 8.10
C TYR A 88 10.15 5.91 8.50
N ASN A 89 9.17 6.27 7.67
CA ASN A 89 7.75 6.04 7.94
C ASN A 89 7.14 4.86 7.14
N GLY A 90 7.98 4.01 6.55
CA GLY A 90 7.53 2.92 5.66
C GLY A 90 7.47 3.31 4.18
N THR A 91 7.57 4.58 3.84
CA THR A 91 7.55 5.07 2.45
C THR A 91 8.64 6.09 2.15
N GLY A 92 9.08 6.86 3.13
CA GLY A 92 10.08 7.90 2.94
C GLY A 92 10.81 8.26 4.23
N TRP A 93 11.89 9.03 4.08
CA TRP A 93 12.73 9.52 5.16
C TRP A 93 12.44 10.99 5.48
N GLY A 94 12.24 11.30 6.75
CA GLY A 94 12.14 12.65 7.31
C GLY A 94 13.36 12.98 8.16
N THR A 95 13.64 14.25 8.37
CA THR A 95 14.74 14.72 9.23
C THR A 95 14.34 14.65 10.69
N GLY A 96 15.15 13.97 11.53
CA GLY A 96 15.03 13.97 12.98
C GLY A 96 16.02 14.92 13.68
N GLY A 97 16.00 14.95 15.01
CA GLY A 97 16.90 15.76 15.82
C GLY A 97 18.36 15.28 15.72
N THR A 98 19.30 16.21 15.66
CA THR A 98 20.74 15.90 15.56
C THR A 98 21.29 15.37 16.89
N MET A 99 22.15 14.35 16.85
CA MET A 99 22.90 13.83 18.02
C MET A 99 23.76 14.95 18.66
N ASN A 100 23.85 14.94 19.98
CA ASN A 100 24.71 15.89 20.70
C ASN A 100 26.20 15.57 20.48
N THR A 101 26.53 14.27 20.43
CA THR A 101 27.89 13.78 20.15
C THR A 101 27.85 12.96 18.85
N PRO A 102 28.38 13.49 17.73
CA PRO A 102 28.47 12.74 16.48
C PRO A 102 29.32 11.47 16.64
N GLU A 103 28.73 10.31 16.37
CA GLU A 103 29.38 9.01 16.54
C GLU A 103 29.18 8.12 15.28
N ALA A 104 30.03 7.11 15.14
CA ALA A 104 29.93 6.06 14.13
C ALA A 104 30.28 4.71 14.75
N ALA A 105 29.81 3.62 14.15
CA ALA A 105 30.07 2.27 14.65
C ALA A 105 29.57 2.00 16.07
N MET A 106 28.53 2.69 16.50
CA MET A 106 27.89 2.56 17.79
C MET A 106 26.98 1.33 17.85
N GLY A 107 26.68 0.86 19.06
CA GLY A 107 25.51 0.03 19.34
C GLY A 107 24.24 0.88 19.20
N SER A 108 23.19 0.31 18.62
CA SER A 108 21.93 1.00 18.37
C SER A 108 20.75 0.06 18.61
N PHE A 109 19.78 0.45 19.42
CA PHE A 109 18.59 -0.34 19.74
C PHE A 109 17.42 0.56 20.12
N GLY A 110 16.21 -0.03 20.26
CA GLY A 110 14.99 0.70 20.57
C GLY A 110 14.09 0.92 19.35
N THR A 111 13.12 1.81 19.50
CA THR A 111 12.15 2.18 18.45
C THR A 111 12.52 3.52 17.79
N GLN A 112 11.74 3.96 16.80
CA GLN A 112 11.92 5.28 16.17
C GLN A 112 11.77 6.43 17.17
N THR A 113 10.91 6.30 18.18
CA THR A 113 10.59 7.35 19.15
C THR A 113 11.18 7.11 20.55
N ALA A 114 11.93 6.01 20.73
CA ALA A 114 12.57 5.64 21.99
C ALA A 114 13.82 4.80 21.66
N ALA A 115 14.89 5.46 21.22
CA ALA A 115 16.10 4.83 20.74
C ALA A 115 17.33 5.18 21.57
N VAL A 116 18.29 4.26 21.57
CA VAL A 116 19.59 4.45 22.25
C VAL A 116 20.72 4.31 21.25
N SER A 117 21.65 5.25 21.30
CA SER A 117 23.00 5.19 20.74
C SER A 117 23.99 4.95 21.84
N ALA A 118 24.84 3.94 21.75
CA ALA A 118 25.77 3.61 22.81
C ALA A 118 27.18 3.25 22.28
N GLY A 119 28.19 3.90 22.77
CA GLY A 119 29.55 3.75 22.30
C GLY A 119 29.83 4.42 20.97
N GLY A 120 30.82 3.93 20.27
CA GLY A 120 31.24 4.46 18.98
C GLY A 120 32.75 4.35 18.76
N SER A 121 33.17 4.63 17.55
CA SER A 121 34.59 4.57 17.17
C SER A 121 35.29 5.94 17.44
N PRO A 122 36.52 5.97 17.97
CA PRO A 122 37.35 4.81 18.18
C PRO A 122 37.02 3.96 19.44
N ASN A 123 36.64 4.52 20.55
CA ASN A 123 36.33 3.81 21.80
C ASN A 123 35.49 4.68 22.74
N SER A 124 34.41 5.22 22.20
CA SER A 124 33.48 6.03 22.99
C SER A 124 32.68 5.15 23.98
N ALA A 125 32.38 5.72 25.16
CA ALA A 125 31.45 5.14 26.12
C ALA A 125 30.14 5.94 26.20
N VAL A 126 29.99 6.98 25.38
CA VAL A 126 28.84 7.89 25.41
C VAL A 126 27.57 7.13 25.11
N THR A 127 26.51 7.45 25.85
CA THR A 127 25.14 7.01 25.57
C THR A 127 24.29 8.23 25.30
N GLU A 128 23.49 8.18 24.25
CA GLU A 128 22.46 9.17 23.98
C GLU A 128 21.12 8.47 23.73
N GLU A 129 20.03 9.09 24.18
CA GLU A 129 18.65 8.64 24.07
C GLU A 129 17.85 9.56 23.17
N TYR A 130 17.07 9.00 22.28
CA TYR A 130 16.20 9.71 21.36
C TYR A 130 14.74 9.57 21.73
N ASN A 131 14.03 10.68 21.87
CA ASN A 131 12.63 10.72 22.29
C ASN A 131 11.63 10.91 21.13
N GLY A 132 12.06 10.71 19.88
CA GLY A 132 11.27 11.00 18.68
C GLY A 132 11.41 12.44 18.17
N THR A 133 12.21 13.30 18.85
CA THR A 133 12.40 14.68 18.43
C THR A 133 13.85 15.16 18.66
N SER A 134 14.45 14.76 19.77
CA SER A 134 15.78 15.22 20.19
C SER A 134 16.55 14.14 20.93
N TRP A 135 17.88 14.25 20.89
CA TRP A 135 18.80 13.41 21.63
C TRP A 135 19.14 14.03 22.99
N THR A 136 19.24 13.21 24.01
CA THR A 136 19.64 13.55 25.36
C THR A 136 20.79 12.64 25.80
N THR A 137 21.84 13.20 26.40
CA THR A 137 22.97 12.41 26.92
C THR A 137 22.54 11.65 28.15
N GLY A 138 22.66 10.32 28.12
CA GLY A 138 22.43 9.40 29.24
C GLY A 138 23.72 9.03 29.97
N ASN A 139 23.60 8.08 30.89
CA ASN A 139 24.78 7.55 31.62
C ASN A 139 25.66 6.70 30.70
N SER A 140 26.97 6.93 30.77
CA SER A 140 27.96 6.23 29.93
C SER A 140 28.08 4.75 30.28
N MET A 141 28.44 3.93 29.28
CA MET A 141 28.85 2.53 29.47
C MET A 141 30.08 2.45 30.37
N GLY A 142 30.26 1.32 31.05
CA GLY A 142 31.45 1.02 31.83
C GLY A 142 32.72 0.87 30.98
N THR A 143 32.58 0.35 29.74
CA THR A 143 33.69 0.16 28.81
C THR A 143 33.39 0.79 27.45
N GLY A 144 34.18 1.80 27.08
CA GLY A 144 34.08 2.44 25.77
C GLY A 144 34.46 1.48 24.64
N ARG A 145 33.63 1.41 23.58
CA ARG A 145 33.80 0.46 22.46
C ARG A 145 33.12 0.91 21.18
N GLY A 146 33.69 0.53 20.06
CA GLY A 146 33.04 0.64 18.74
C GLY A 146 32.87 -0.71 18.06
N TYR A 147 32.09 -0.74 16.98
CA TYR A 147 31.85 -1.95 16.17
C TYR A 147 31.25 -3.13 16.98
N SER A 148 30.45 -2.83 17.97
CA SER A 148 29.71 -3.78 18.81
C SER A 148 28.40 -4.22 18.18
N ALA A 149 27.86 -5.36 18.61
CA ALA A 149 26.48 -5.72 18.38
C ALA A 149 25.57 -5.18 19.49
N SER A 150 24.28 -5.05 19.20
CA SER A 150 23.29 -4.54 20.13
C SER A 150 21.90 -5.09 19.83
N ALA A 151 21.05 -5.15 20.86
CA ALA A 151 19.67 -5.63 20.77
C ALA A 151 18.81 -4.98 21.88
N GLY A 152 17.48 -5.07 21.72
CA GLY A 152 16.51 -4.70 22.76
C GLY A 152 15.81 -3.36 22.55
N THR A 153 15.23 -2.85 23.64
CA THR A 153 14.49 -1.59 23.72
C THR A 153 15.27 -0.57 24.55
N GLU A 154 14.84 0.70 24.53
CA GLU A 154 15.44 1.78 25.31
C GLU A 154 15.60 1.42 26.81
N THR A 155 14.61 0.75 27.41
CA THR A 155 14.61 0.36 28.83
C THR A 155 15.05 -1.07 29.10
N SER A 156 15.41 -1.82 28.07
CA SER A 156 15.82 -3.23 28.15
C SER A 156 16.74 -3.55 26.97
N GLY A 157 17.89 -2.89 26.96
CA GLY A 157 18.88 -2.97 25.89
C GLY A 157 20.16 -3.68 26.30
N LEU A 158 20.93 -4.11 25.29
CA LEU A 158 22.25 -4.66 25.51
C LEU A 158 23.22 -4.26 24.41
N VAL A 159 24.52 -4.14 24.80
CA VAL A 159 25.65 -3.99 23.89
C VAL A 159 26.68 -5.08 24.19
N ALA A 160 27.09 -5.82 23.15
CA ALA A 160 27.99 -6.95 23.28
C ALA A 160 29.22 -6.80 22.41
N GLY A 161 30.38 -7.24 22.91
CA GLY A 161 31.67 -7.26 22.22
C GLY A 161 32.14 -5.91 21.73
N GLY A 162 32.80 -5.90 20.58
CA GLY A 162 33.33 -4.69 19.94
C GLY A 162 34.85 -4.57 19.99
N ASN A 163 35.32 -3.41 19.54
CA ASN A 163 36.74 -3.09 19.53
C ASN A 163 37.07 -1.93 20.49
N SER A 164 37.94 -2.22 21.45
CA SER A 164 38.69 -1.28 22.26
C SER A 164 39.96 -2.03 22.57
N PRO A 165 41.04 -1.90 21.79
CA PRO A 165 42.15 -2.86 21.85
C PRO A 165 42.47 -3.35 23.26
N PRO A 166 42.34 -4.71 23.52
CA PRO A 166 42.06 -5.81 22.57
C PRO A 166 40.61 -5.92 22.18
N ILE A 167 40.28 -6.85 21.22
CA ILE A 167 38.90 -7.22 20.88
C ILE A 167 38.16 -7.67 22.14
N LEU A 168 36.95 -7.17 22.35
CA LEU A 168 36.17 -7.39 23.56
C LEU A 168 35.20 -8.57 23.43
N GLY A 169 35.01 -9.28 24.55
CA GLY A 169 33.89 -10.20 24.78
C GLY A 169 32.87 -9.62 25.80
N ASN A 170 33.14 -8.46 26.38
CA ASN A 170 32.32 -7.83 27.42
C ASN A 170 30.90 -7.53 26.89
N VAL A 171 29.94 -7.68 27.79
CA VAL A 171 28.53 -7.39 27.54
C VAL A 171 28.02 -6.47 28.65
N GLU A 172 27.30 -5.43 28.25
CA GLU A 172 26.64 -4.53 29.18
C GLU A 172 25.17 -4.39 28.84
N GLU A 173 24.33 -4.41 29.87
CA GLU A 173 22.88 -4.19 29.77
C GLU A 173 22.48 -2.80 30.22
N TYR A 174 21.53 -2.21 29.53
CA TYR A 174 20.92 -0.91 29.80
C TYR A 174 19.49 -1.05 30.30
N ASN A 175 19.15 -0.42 31.41
CA ASN A 175 17.82 -0.47 32.00
C ASN A 175 16.99 0.81 31.78
N GLY A 176 17.38 1.67 30.85
CA GLY A 176 16.79 2.98 30.63
C GLY A 176 17.40 4.12 31.47
N THR A 177 18.38 3.80 32.34
CA THR A 177 19.04 4.82 33.16
C THR A 177 20.52 4.51 33.36
N SER A 178 20.89 3.26 33.56
CA SER A 178 22.27 2.85 33.89
C SER A 178 22.66 1.55 33.19
N TRP A 179 23.97 1.39 33.04
CA TRP A 179 24.60 0.19 32.49
C TRP A 179 25.07 -0.74 33.61
N SER A 180 24.95 -2.04 33.36
CA SER A 180 25.48 -3.10 34.23
C SER A 180 26.20 -4.15 33.40
N GLU A 181 27.39 -4.57 33.87
CA GLU A 181 28.18 -5.62 33.23
C GLU A 181 27.53 -7.00 33.41
N GLN A 182 27.52 -7.81 32.36
CA GLN A 182 26.95 -9.13 32.32
C GLN A 182 27.97 -10.19 31.89
N ASN A 183 27.53 -11.45 31.80
CA ASN A 183 28.40 -12.54 31.34
C ASN A 183 28.86 -12.29 29.89
N ASN A 184 30.14 -12.51 29.66
CA ASN A 184 30.81 -12.26 28.39
C ASN A 184 30.37 -13.24 27.30
N LEU A 185 30.49 -12.82 26.04
CA LEU A 185 30.44 -13.68 24.87
C LEU A 185 31.42 -14.88 25.02
N GLY A 186 31.04 -16.04 24.56
CA GLY A 186 31.93 -17.19 24.48
C GLY A 186 33.15 -16.95 23.58
N THR A 187 33.02 -16.06 22.58
CA THR A 187 34.12 -15.65 21.72
C THR A 187 34.13 -14.14 21.52
N ALA A 188 35.21 -13.48 21.94
CA ALA A 188 35.41 -12.05 21.72
C ALA A 188 35.44 -11.71 20.22
N ARG A 189 34.65 -10.73 19.78
CA ARG A 189 34.50 -10.35 18.37
C ARG A 189 34.07 -8.90 18.19
N TYR A 190 34.28 -8.40 16.97
CA TYR A 190 33.89 -7.05 16.57
C TYR A 190 33.33 -7.04 15.13
N GLN A 191 32.67 -5.96 14.70
CA GLN A 191 32.06 -5.81 13.37
C GLN A 191 31.03 -6.90 13.05
N PHE A 192 30.27 -7.32 14.04
CA PHE A 192 29.23 -8.34 13.96
C PHE A 192 27.85 -7.72 14.12
N ALA A 193 26.84 -8.46 13.77
CA ALA A 193 25.45 -8.03 13.84
C ALA A 193 24.75 -8.60 15.08
N GLY A 194 23.68 -7.94 15.50
CA GLY A 194 22.82 -8.43 16.59
C GLY A 194 21.42 -7.84 16.47
N CYS A 195 20.44 -8.61 16.91
CA CYS A 195 19.04 -8.23 17.06
C CYS A 195 18.39 -9.01 18.20
N GLY A 196 17.20 -8.58 18.62
CA GLY A 196 16.45 -9.19 19.70
C GLY A 196 15.40 -8.23 20.25
N ALA A 197 14.33 -8.78 20.80
CA ALA A 197 13.20 -8.00 21.32
C ALA A 197 13.51 -7.30 22.66
N ALA A 198 14.45 -7.84 23.43
CA ALA A 198 14.85 -7.36 24.75
C ALA A 198 16.29 -7.79 25.08
N ASN A 199 16.87 -7.23 26.16
CA ASN A 199 18.15 -7.65 26.68
C ASN A 199 18.18 -9.10 27.22
N THR A 200 17.04 -9.74 27.37
CA THR A 200 16.90 -11.14 27.83
C THR A 200 16.72 -12.15 26.70
N ALA A 201 16.68 -11.72 25.45
CA ALA A 201 16.46 -12.57 24.27
C ALA A 201 17.12 -11.93 23.03
N ALA A 202 18.44 -12.04 22.95
CA ALA A 202 19.24 -11.49 21.88
C ALA A 202 19.99 -12.60 21.11
N VAL A 203 20.22 -12.36 19.82
CA VAL A 203 21.10 -13.16 18.97
C VAL A 203 22.17 -12.28 18.34
N VAL A 204 23.40 -12.76 18.36
CA VAL A 204 24.54 -12.10 17.69
C VAL A 204 25.23 -13.08 16.75
N PHE A 205 25.69 -12.59 15.59
CA PHE A 205 26.27 -13.48 14.59
C PHE A 205 27.27 -12.77 13.67
N GLY A 206 28.14 -13.57 13.07
CA GLY A 206 29.17 -13.07 12.18
C GLY A 206 30.30 -12.31 12.90
N GLY A 207 30.96 -11.41 12.18
CA GLY A 207 32.02 -10.57 12.68
C GLY A 207 33.44 -11.07 12.42
N SER A 208 34.39 -10.55 13.17
CA SER A 208 35.83 -10.90 13.06
C SER A 208 36.43 -11.24 14.42
N THR A 209 37.35 -12.30 14.45
CA THR A 209 37.94 -12.90 15.66
C THR A 209 39.40 -13.38 15.60
N PRO A 210 40.38 -12.87 14.88
CA PRO A 210 40.60 -11.78 13.93
C PRO A 210 40.18 -12.08 12.47
N GLY A 211 39.83 -13.29 12.13
CA GLY A 211 39.29 -13.64 10.79
C GLY A 211 37.77 -13.55 10.78
N ASP A 212 37.18 -13.52 9.58
CA ASP A 212 35.73 -13.53 9.44
C ASP A 212 35.14 -14.83 9.98
N THR A 213 34.07 -14.71 10.76
CA THR A 213 33.38 -15.86 11.36
C THR A 213 31.90 -15.88 10.98
N GLY A 214 31.33 -17.10 10.95
CA GLY A 214 29.87 -17.30 10.87
C GLY A 214 29.24 -17.61 12.23
N ALA A 215 30.02 -17.66 13.30
CA ALA A 215 29.54 -18.07 14.63
C ALA A 215 28.36 -17.24 15.10
N THR A 216 27.38 -17.92 15.67
CA THR A 216 26.17 -17.34 16.27
C THR A 216 26.16 -17.67 17.76
N GLU A 217 25.80 -16.71 18.59
CA GLU A 217 25.54 -16.90 20.01
C GLU A 217 24.20 -16.28 20.39
N GLU A 218 23.48 -16.98 21.26
CA GLU A 218 22.18 -16.58 21.81
C GLU A 218 22.30 -16.24 23.29
N TYR A 219 21.61 -15.20 23.72
CA TYR A 219 21.59 -14.72 25.09
C TYR A 219 20.22 -14.97 25.74
N ASP A 220 20.19 -15.59 26.89
CA ASP A 220 18.98 -15.94 27.66
C ASP A 220 18.65 -14.94 28.78
N GLY A 221 19.35 -13.80 28.85
CA GLY A 221 19.29 -12.83 29.95
C GLY A 221 20.31 -13.08 31.03
N THR A 222 21.14 -14.13 30.93
CA THR A 222 22.20 -14.47 31.88
C THR A 222 23.43 -15.02 31.17
N ASN A 223 23.24 -15.98 30.26
CA ASN A 223 24.34 -16.72 29.62
C ASN A 223 24.25 -16.65 28.11
N TRP A 224 25.41 -16.78 27.47
CA TRP A 224 25.53 -16.94 26.03
C TRP A 224 25.69 -18.42 25.67
N THR A 225 24.95 -18.87 24.69
CA THR A 225 25.00 -20.23 24.17
C THR A 225 25.28 -20.20 22.67
N SER A 226 26.24 -21.01 22.21
CA SER A 226 26.54 -21.16 20.78
C SER A 226 25.39 -21.84 20.04
N SER A 227 25.06 -21.35 18.86
CA SER A 227 24.02 -21.89 17.98
C SER A 227 24.54 -22.08 16.55
N GLY A 228 23.64 -22.42 15.60
CA GLY A 228 24.01 -22.66 14.19
C GLY A 228 24.70 -21.46 13.55
N SER A 229 25.76 -21.71 12.80
CA SER A 229 26.55 -20.66 12.15
C SER A 229 25.96 -20.21 10.82
N LEU A 230 26.19 -18.94 10.41
CA LEU A 230 25.96 -18.45 9.05
C LEU A 230 26.60 -19.39 8.01
N ASN A 231 25.95 -19.62 6.88
CA ASN A 231 26.52 -20.38 5.77
C ASN A 231 27.76 -19.69 5.18
N THR A 232 27.82 -18.37 5.26
CA THR A 232 28.99 -17.59 4.84
C THR A 232 29.44 -16.69 5.99
N GLY A 233 30.58 -16.98 6.59
CA GLY A 233 31.20 -16.12 7.61
C GLY A 233 31.52 -14.75 7.01
N ARG A 234 31.05 -13.67 7.65
CA ARG A 234 31.23 -12.30 7.16
C ARG A 234 31.10 -11.28 8.29
N ARG A 235 31.68 -10.10 8.07
CA ARG A 235 31.68 -8.98 9.02
C ARG A 235 30.95 -7.77 8.46
N ARG A 236 30.67 -6.76 9.32
CA ARG A 236 29.99 -5.50 8.97
C ARG A 236 28.65 -5.73 8.24
N LEU A 237 27.98 -6.81 8.55
CA LEU A 237 26.64 -7.13 8.10
C LEU A 237 25.60 -6.45 8.98
N ALA A 238 24.37 -6.37 8.53
CA ALA A 238 23.23 -5.89 9.32
C ALA A 238 22.36 -7.05 9.79
N ALA A 239 21.55 -6.79 10.82
CA ALA A 239 20.61 -7.71 11.42
C ALA A 239 19.21 -7.12 11.50
N SER A 240 18.17 -7.94 11.41
CA SER A 240 16.79 -7.58 11.75
C SER A 240 16.08 -8.81 12.31
N GLY A 241 15.08 -8.61 13.18
CA GLY A 241 14.29 -9.70 13.75
C GLY A 241 14.48 -9.92 15.24
N ILE A 242 14.12 -11.11 15.69
CA ILE A 242 14.20 -11.57 17.08
C ILE A 242 15.13 -12.80 17.18
N GLN A 243 15.48 -13.21 18.43
CA GLN A 243 16.38 -14.32 18.69
C GLN A 243 16.01 -15.60 17.93
N THR A 244 14.73 -15.95 17.86
CA THR A 244 14.25 -17.17 17.21
C THR A 244 13.87 -17.00 15.74
N ALA A 245 13.97 -15.78 15.18
CA ALA A 245 13.61 -15.48 13.80
C ALA A 245 14.34 -14.21 13.32
N ALA A 246 15.62 -14.36 12.92
CA ALA A 246 16.47 -13.26 12.52
C ALA A 246 16.84 -13.30 11.02
N LEU A 247 17.22 -12.15 10.49
CA LEU A 247 17.86 -11.98 9.18
C LEU A 247 19.27 -11.43 9.35
N GLY A 248 20.21 -11.95 8.57
CA GLY A 248 21.56 -11.41 8.44
C GLY A 248 21.84 -11.09 6.97
N PHE A 249 22.12 -9.83 6.64
CA PHE A 249 22.27 -9.41 5.23
C PHE A 249 23.41 -8.42 4.99
N GLY A 250 23.88 -8.41 3.73
CA GLY A 250 25.03 -7.60 3.34
C GLY A 250 26.33 -8.07 4.00
N GLY A 251 27.25 -7.13 4.23
CA GLY A 251 28.55 -7.37 4.83
C GLY A 251 29.66 -7.62 3.84
N ASN A 252 30.84 -7.97 4.34
CA ASN A 252 31.99 -8.34 3.50
C ASN A 252 32.74 -9.57 4.03
N THR A 253 33.45 -10.23 3.14
CA THR A 253 34.34 -11.37 3.41
C THR A 253 35.78 -11.02 3.11
N THR A 254 36.73 -11.58 3.86
CA THR A 254 38.18 -11.42 3.64
C THR A 254 38.92 -12.77 3.72
N PRO A 255 40.09 -12.92 3.08
CA PRO A 255 40.54 -12.31 1.83
C PRO A 255 39.88 -12.97 0.59
N PRO A 256 39.65 -12.28 -0.53
CA PRO A 256 39.80 -10.82 -0.70
C PRO A 256 38.65 -10.05 -0.03
N ASP A 257 38.86 -8.77 0.22
CA ASP A 257 37.80 -7.91 0.76
C ASP A 257 36.70 -7.71 -0.28
N THR A 258 35.61 -8.45 -0.12
CA THR A 258 34.53 -8.51 -1.08
C THR A 258 33.20 -8.18 -0.40
N THR A 259 32.56 -7.10 -0.84
CA THR A 259 31.21 -6.77 -0.39
C THR A 259 30.18 -7.78 -0.89
N ARG A 260 29.24 -8.12 -0.06
CA ARG A 260 28.21 -9.13 -0.30
C ARG A 260 26.82 -8.50 -0.33
N ASN A 261 25.95 -9.12 -1.12
CA ASN A 261 24.51 -8.85 -1.14
C ASN A 261 23.68 -10.00 -0.53
N LEU A 262 24.35 -10.97 0.09
CA LEU A 262 23.74 -12.17 0.65
C LEU A 262 22.71 -11.83 1.74
N ASN A 263 21.68 -12.65 1.81
CA ASN A 263 20.68 -12.65 2.86
C ASN A 263 20.53 -14.08 3.40
N GLU A 264 20.56 -14.24 4.71
CA GLU A 264 20.35 -15.51 5.40
C GLU A 264 19.30 -15.33 6.49
N ALA A 265 18.42 -16.32 6.63
CA ALA A 265 17.36 -16.35 7.63
C ALA A 265 17.66 -17.39 8.72
N TYR A 266 17.48 -16.98 9.96
CA TYR A 266 17.64 -17.79 11.15
C TYR A 266 16.29 -18.24 11.70
N ASP A 267 16.18 -19.49 12.11
CA ASP A 267 14.94 -20.10 12.64
C ASP A 267 14.99 -20.39 14.15
N GLY A 268 16.00 -19.87 14.86
CA GLY A 268 16.27 -20.15 16.27
C GLY A 268 17.25 -21.30 16.47
N SER A 269 17.75 -21.93 15.41
CA SER A 269 18.71 -23.04 15.51
C SER A 269 19.68 -23.08 14.32
N THR A 270 19.21 -22.77 13.12
CA THR A 270 19.99 -22.89 11.88
C THR A 270 19.80 -21.67 10.97
N TRP A 271 20.82 -21.41 10.16
CA TRP A 271 20.79 -20.38 9.12
C TRP A 271 20.51 -21.01 7.76
N THR A 272 19.56 -20.47 7.04
CA THR A 272 19.22 -20.85 5.66
C THR A 272 19.45 -19.68 4.73
N ALA A 273 20.19 -19.93 3.63
CA ALA A 273 20.39 -18.90 2.61
C ALA A 273 19.06 -18.55 1.93
N SER A 274 18.71 -17.26 1.89
CA SER A 274 17.56 -16.76 1.17
C SER A 274 17.90 -16.61 -0.33
N PRO A 275 17.00 -16.97 -1.24
CA PRO A 275 17.17 -16.68 -2.67
C PRO A 275 17.09 -15.19 -2.98
N ALA A 276 16.47 -14.39 -2.12
CA ALA A 276 16.37 -12.94 -2.26
C ALA A 276 17.63 -12.27 -1.70
N THR A 277 18.35 -11.56 -2.55
CA THR A 277 19.57 -10.82 -2.17
C THR A 277 19.34 -9.32 -2.34
N LEU A 278 20.11 -8.49 -1.60
CA LEU A 278 20.14 -7.06 -1.84
C LEU A 278 20.47 -6.78 -3.32
N ALA A 279 19.83 -5.79 -3.92
CA ALA A 279 20.12 -5.36 -5.29
C ALA A 279 21.56 -4.83 -5.41
N THR A 280 22.06 -4.17 -4.35
CA THR A 280 23.42 -3.63 -4.30
C THR A 280 24.21 -4.28 -3.18
N ALA A 281 25.35 -4.94 -3.52
CA ALA A 281 26.28 -5.46 -2.54
C ALA A 281 26.89 -4.33 -1.71
N ARG A 282 26.76 -4.39 -0.37
CA ARG A 282 27.22 -3.34 0.54
C ARG A 282 27.55 -3.87 1.93
N THR A 283 28.43 -3.19 2.60
CA THR A 283 28.92 -3.45 3.95
C THR A 283 28.74 -2.21 4.83
N ALA A 284 28.85 -2.36 6.15
CA ALA A 284 28.70 -1.25 7.08
C ALA A 284 27.35 -0.48 6.88
N LEU A 285 26.33 -1.21 6.50
CA LEU A 285 24.96 -0.73 6.33
C LEU A 285 24.22 -0.80 7.68
N ALA A 286 23.19 0.00 7.82
CA ALA A 286 22.29 -0.06 8.96
C ALA A 286 20.97 -0.75 8.60
N SER A 287 20.16 -1.05 9.61
CA SER A 287 18.87 -1.73 9.46
C SER A 287 17.89 -1.35 10.56
N THR A 288 16.61 -1.65 10.32
CA THR A 288 15.57 -1.71 11.35
C THR A 288 15.70 -3.02 12.11
N LYS A 289 16.22 -2.96 13.35
CA LYS A 289 16.59 -4.17 14.13
C LYS A 289 15.41 -4.83 14.84
N ASN A 290 14.33 -4.08 15.11
CA ASN A 290 13.23 -4.52 15.95
C ASN A 290 12.02 -5.03 15.14
N SER A 291 12.28 -5.69 14.03
CA SER A 291 11.25 -6.49 13.34
C SER A 291 10.81 -7.63 14.25
N SER A 292 9.51 -7.92 14.29
CA SER A 292 8.98 -9.00 15.13
C SER A 292 9.32 -10.42 14.62
N SER A 293 9.94 -10.51 13.44
CA SER A 293 10.31 -11.80 12.81
C SER A 293 11.33 -11.58 11.67
N ASN A 294 11.75 -12.67 11.04
CA ASN A 294 12.57 -12.67 9.83
C ASN A 294 11.77 -12.51 8.52
N THR A 295 10.56 -11.95 8.58
CA THR A 295 9.69 -11.78 7.40
C THR A 295 9.76 -10.39 6.78
N SER A 296 10.34 -9.42 7.49
CA SER A 296 10.50 -8.06 6.99
C SER A 296 11.74 -7.38 7.58
N ALA A 297 12.40 -6.55 6.78
CA ALA A 297 13.56 -5.75 7.20
C ALA A 297 13.72 -4.54 6.28
N VAL A 298 14.38 -3.49 6.78
CA VAL A 298 14.84 -2.37 5.97
C VAL A 298 16.34 -2.25 6.11
N ALA A 299 17.04 -2.22 4.98
CA ALA A 299 18.48 -2.01 4.86
C ALA A 299 18.74 -0.61 4.28
N PHE A 300 19.61 0.18 4.87
CA PHE A 300 19.90 1.53 4.38
C PHE A 300 21.35 1.94 4.59
N GLY A 301 21.80 2.87 3.75
CA GLY A 301 23.19 3.38 3.81
C GLY A 301 24.23 2.33 3.44
N GLY A 302 25.42 2.48 4.01
CA GLY A 302 26.55 1.57 3.81
C GLY A 302 27.48 1.97 2.68
N ILE A 303 28.47 1.12 2.42
CA ILE A 303 29.57 1.37 1.47
C ILE A 303 29.91 0.10 0.69
N ASN A 304 30.40 0.21 -0.54
CA ASN A 304 30.96 -0.93 -1.29
C ASN A 304 32.49 -0.98 -1.17
N SER A 305 33.10 -2.06 -1.69
CA SER A 305 34.56 -2.24 -1.74
C SER A 305 35.29 -1.17 -2.57
N GLY A 306 34.60 -0.48 -3.46
CA GLY A 306 35.13 0.65 -4.23
C GLY A 306 35.10 2.00 -3.51
N GLY A 307 34.63 2.05 -2.26
CA GLY A 307 34.54 3.28 -1.47
C GLY A 307 33.30 4.14 -1.73
N THR A 308 32.36 3.66 -2.54
CA THR A 308 31.10 4.36 -2.80
C THR A 308 30.14 4.17 -1.62
N ARG A 309 29.70 5.26 -1.00
CA ARG A 309 28.68 5.29 0.04
C ARG A 309 27.30 5.45 -0.57
N PHE A 310 26.29 4.86 0.07
CA PHE A 310 24.93 4.82 -0.44
C PHE A 310 23.96 5.59 0.48
N THR A 311 22.97 6.25 -0.12
CA THR A 311 21.74 6.71 0.56
C THR A 311 20.57 5.75 0.30
N ALA A 312 20.79 4.74 -0.55
CA ALA A 312 19.76 3.80 -0.97
C ALA A 312 19.18 3.02 0.22
N THR A 313 17.88 2.86 0.18
CA THR A 313 17.10 1.99 1.07
C THR A 313 16.59 0.80 0.27
N GLU A 314 16.63 -0.38 0.86
CA GLU A 314 16.02 -1.59 0.32
C GLU A 314 15.16 -2.23 1.41
N GLU A 315 13.99 -2.73 1.02
CA GLU A 315 13.00 -3.35 1.89
C GLU A 315 12.87 -4.83 1.58
N PHE A 316 13.02 -5.67 2.60
CA PHE A 316 12.81 -7.10 2.51
C PHE A 316 11.38 -7.44 2.91
N ASN A 317 10.72 -8.25 2.09
CA ASN A 317 9.43 -8.83 2.40
C ASN A 317 9.43 -10.33 2.08
N LYS A 318 8.93 -11.10 3.03
CA LYS A 318 8.69 -12.54 2.90
C LYS A 318 7.20 -12.78 3.10
N SER A 319 6.50 -13.20 2.06
CA SER A 319 5.05 -13.37 2.06
C SER A 319 4.64 -14.69 1.44
N THR A 320 3.56 -15.25 1.95
CA THR A 320 2.83 -16.35 1.33
C THR A 320 1.73 -15.84 0.39
N ASN A 321 1.53 -14.53 0.31
CA ASN A 321 0.50 -13.90 -0.49
C ASN A 321 1.11 -13.07 -1.62
N THR A 322 0.47 -13.14 -2.78
CA THR A 322 0.73 -12.25 -3.91
C THR A 322 -0.28 -11.11 -3.87
N ILE A 323 0.20 -9.88 -3.87
CA ILE A 323 -0.64 -8.69 -4.02
C ILE A 323 -0.68 -8.33 -5.50
N THR A 324 -1.88 -8.33 -6.08
CA THR A 324 -2.10 -7.78 -7.41
C THR A 324 -2.62 -6.36 -7.26
N ALA A 325 -1.85 -5.40 -7.74
CA ALA A 325 -2.21 -3.99 -7.67
C ALA A 325 -3.50 -3.70 -8.42
N ALA A 326 -4.26 -2.73 -7.93
CA ALA A 326 -5.45 -2.23 -8.62
C ALA A 326 -5.09 -1.76 -10.04
N ALA A 327 -5.97 -2.02 -11.02
CA ALA A 327 -5.72 -1.65 -12.41
C ALA A 327 -7.02 -1.46 -13.21
N TRP A 328 -6.92 -0.68 -14.30
CA TRP A 328 -7.90 -0.64 -15.37
C TRP A 328 -7.45 -1.55 -16.51
N SER A 329 -8.38 -2.30 -17.09
CA SER A 329 -8.18 -3.18 -18.25
C SER A 329 -9.25 -2.96 -19.29
N SER A 330 -8.98 -3.31 -20.55
CA SER A 330 -9.96 -3.19 -21.62
C SER A 330 -11.04 -4.25 -21.47
N GLY A 331 -12.32 -3.83 -21.53
CA GLY A 331 -13.50 -4.70 -21.62
C GLY A 331 -14.07 -4.77 -23.03
N GLY A 332 -15.18 -5.47 -23.18
CA GLY A 332 -15.90 -5.59 -24.45
C GLY A 332 -16.45 -4.24 -24.95
N ALA A 333 -16.33 -3.97 -26.24
CA ALA A 333 -16.79 -2.71 -26.82
C ALA A 333 -18.33 -2.61 -26.90
N LEU A 334 -18.88 -1.41 -26.66
CA LEU A 334 -20.29 -1.08 -26.95
C LEU A 334 -20.59 -1.29 -28.43
N PRO A 335 -21.79 -1.79 -28.79
CA PRO A 335 -22.23 -1.94 -30.19
C PRO A 335 -22.25 -0.61 -30.96
N THR A 336 -22.46 0.49 -30.27
CA THR A 336 -22.52 1.85 -30.85
C THR A 336 -21.84 2.85 -29.92
N GLY A 337 -21.06 3.78 -30.45
CA GLY A 337 -20.44 4.84 -29.70
C GLY A 337 -21.47 5.85 -29.18
N VAL A 338 -21.47 6.09 -27.87
CA VAL A 338 -22.43 6.96 -27.17
C VAL A 338 -21.70 7.84 -26.17
N TYR A 339 -22.17 9.07 -25.95
CA TYR A 339 -21.73 9.95 -24.86
C TYR A 339 -22.90 10.59 -24.14
N ASP A 340 -22.67 11.18 -22.96
CA ASP A 340 -23.72 11.74 -22.08
C ASP A 340 -24.82 10.73 -21.72
N GLN A 341 -24.46 9.47 -21.63
CA GLN A 341 -25.31 8.34 -21.22
C GLN A 341 -25.22 8.12 -19.71
N ALA A 342 -26.19 7.40 -19.15
CA ALA A 342 -26.12 6.93 -17.78
C ALA A 342 -25.74 5.44 -17.72
N GLY A 343 -25.33 5.02 -16.53
CA GLY A 343 -25.02 3.62 -16.23
C GLY A 343 -25.58 3.18 -14.88
N ALA A 344 -25.65 1.86 -14.70
CA ALA A 344 -26.06 1.19 -13.48
C ALA A 344 -25.46 -0.24 -13.44
N GLY A 345 -25.70 -0.96 -12.35
CA GLY A 345 -25.26 -2.35 -12.22
C GLY A 345 -23.84 -2.50 -11.71
N THR A 346 -23.25 -3.66 -11.99
CA THR A 346 -21.90 -4.06 -11.54
C THR A 346 -20.97 -4.27 -12.73
N GLN A 347 -19.66 -4.45 -12.48
CA GLN A 347 -18.67 -4.77 -13.52
C GLN A 347 -19.07 -5.99 -14.36
N THR A 348 -19.68 -7.02 -13.75
CA THR A 348 -20.05 -8.26 -14.42
C THR A 348 -21.54 -8.33 -14.82
N ALA A 349 -22.32 -7.33 -14.44
CA ALA A 349 -23.74 -7.20 -14.77
C ALA A 349 -24.09 -5.71 -14.89
N GLY A 350 -23.58 -5.07 -15.93
CA GLY A 350 -23.66 -3.63 -16.16
C GLY A 350 -24.79 -3.23 -17.07
N LEU A 351 -25.23 -1.98 -16.94
CA LEU A 351 -26.26 -1.36 -17.77
C LEU A 351 -25.78 0.00 -18.25
N SER A 352 -25.97 0.28 -19.54
CA SER A 352 -25.74 1.60 -20.16
C SER A 352 -26.98 1.98 -20.96
N PHE A 353 -27.47 3.21 -20.79
CA PHE A 353 -28.72 3.62 -21.42
C PHE A 353 -28.79 5.12 -21.73
N GLY A 354 -29.56 5.46 -22.75
CA GLY A 354 -29.70 6.83 -23.23
C GLY A 354 -28.40 7.39 -23.82
N GLY A 355 -28.26 8.69 -23.82
CA GLY A 355 -27.11 9.41 -24.34
C GLY A 355 -27.29 9.95 -25.74
N ASP A 356 -26.19 10.29 -26.41
CA ASP A 356 -26.16 10.89 -27.74
C ASP A 356 -25.30 10.07 -28.71
N THR A 357 -25.84 9.75 -29.88
CA THR A 357 -25.18 9.02 -30.96
C THR A 357 -24.78 9.93 -32.12
N ALA A 358 -23.93 9.45 -33.04
CA ALA A 358 -23.37 10.24 -34.15
C ALA A 358 -24.38 10.87 -35.11
N SER A 359 -25.60 10.35 -35.20
CA SER A 359 -26.64 10.74 -36.16
C SER A 359 -27.57 11.82 -35.64
N ASP A 360 -27.18 12.64 -34.68
CA ASP A 360 -27.95 13.78 -34.21
C ASP A 360 -29.06 13.46 -33.23
N GLY A 361 -28.84 12.48 -32.40
CA GLY A 361 -29.98 12.15 -31.61
C GLY A 361 -29.71 11.50 -30.31
N LYS A 362 -30.44 12.02 -29.37
CA LYS A 362 -30.75 11.34 -28.13
C LYS A 362 -31.25 9.94 -28.46
N THR A 363 -30.57 8.96 -27.91
CA THR A 363 -30.94 7.56 -28.15
C THR A 363 -31.83 7.01 -27.04
N THR A 364 -32.68 6.05 -27.42
CA THR A 364 -33.41 5.19 -26.49
C THR A 364 -32.64 3.91 -26.17
N ALA A 365 -31.47 3.70 -26.78
CA ALA A 365 -30.73 2.45 -26.68
C ALA A 365 -30.36 2.14 -25.22
N THR A 366 -30.50 0.86 -24.91
CA THR A 366 -30.01 0.26 -23.66
C THR A 366 -29.10 -0.89 -24.03
N PHE A 367 -27.98 -0.99 -23.34
CA PHE A 367 -27.01 -2.07 -23.50
C PHE A 367 -26.76 -2.73 -22.16
N GLU A 368 -26.67 -4.06 -22.17
CA GLU A 368 -26.41 -4.91 -21.01
C GLU A 368 -25.04 -5.55 -21.13
N TYR A 369 -24.24 -5.45 -20.07
CA TYR A 369 -22.89 -5.99 -19.98
C TYR A 369 -22.86 -7.23 -19.11
N ASN A 370 -22.20 -8.29 -19.59
CA ASN A 370 -22.08 -9.57 -18.88
C ASN A 370 -20.67 -9.81 -18.28
N GLY A 371 -19.84 -8.77 -18.20
CA GLY A 371 -18.44 -8.87 -17.77
C GLY A 371 -17.45 -9.18 -18.91
N SER A 372 -17.94 -9.33 -20.15
CA SER A 372 -17.05 -9.56 -21.30
C SER A 372 -17.57 -8.93 -22.60
N SER A 373 -18.88 -8.81 -22.76
CA SER A 373 -19.51 -8.29 -23.97
C SER A 373 -20.81 -7.56 -23.67
N TRP A 374 -21.20 -6.66 -24.57
CA TRP A 374 -22.44 -5.91 -24.52
C TRP A 374 -23.48 -6.53 -25.44
N SER A 375 -24.71 -6.62 -24.98
CA SER A 375 -25.90 -6.98 -25.77
C SER A 375 -26.96 -5.87 -25.68
N SER A 376 -27.87 -5.82 -26.66
CA SER A 376 -28.97 -4.85 -26.60
C SER A 376 -30.03 -5.30 -25.60
N GLY A 377 -30.43 -4.38 -24.71
CA GLY A 377 -31.59 -4.52 -23.83
C GLY A 377 -32.82 -3.80 -24.36
N GLY A 378 -33.90 -3.75 -23.55
CA GLY A 378 -35.12 -3.02 -23.88
C GLY A 378 -34.88 -1.51 -23.98
N ALA A 379 -35.42 -0.85 -24.98
CA ALA A 379 -35.23 0.58 -25.21
C ALA A 379 -36.00 1.44 -24.20
N LEU A 380 -35.43 2.60 -23.80
CA LEU A 380 -36.17 3.67 -23.11
C LEU A 380 -37.39 4.11 -23.89
N ASN A 381 -38.46 4.49 -23.21
CA ASN A 381 -39.67 5.03 -23.89
C ASN A 381 -39.38 6.41 -24.51
N THR A 382 -38.46 7.18 -23.95
CA THR A 382 -38.10 8.51 -24.48
C THR A 382 -36.57 8.66 -24.54
N GLY A 383 -36.06 8.94 -25.74
CA GLY A 383 -34.64 9.23 -25.96
C GLY A 383 -34.20 10.51 -25.26
N ARG A 384 -33.18 10.41 -24.42
CA ARG A 384 -32.62 11.53 -23.65
C ARG A 384 -31.16 11.31 -23.30
N ARG A 385 -30.44 12.38 -23.06
CA ARG A 385 -29.03 12.41 -22.66
C ARG A 385 -28.85 13.18 -21.37
N GLU A 386 -27.67 13.14 -20.79
CA GLU A 386 -27.36 13.86 -19.55
C GLU A 386 -28.31 13.50 -18.41
N LEU A 387 -28.73 12.25 -18.39
CA LEU A 387 -29.69 11.69 -17.42
C LEU A 387 -28.96 11.12 -16.21
N GLY A 388 -29.65 11.02 -15.06
CA GLY A 388 -29.19 10.27 -13.90
C GLY A 388 -29.53 8.81 -14.04
N GLY A 389 -28.65 7.93 -13.54
CA GLY A 389 -28.85 6.50 -13.54
C GLY A 389 -28.27 5.83 -12.29
N PHE A 390 -28.99 4.84 -11.75
CA PHE A 390 -28.56 4.01 -10.63
C PHE A 390 -29.34 2.69 -10.56
N GLY A 391 -29.00 1.83 -9.63
CA GLY A 391 -29.61 0.50 -9.45
C GLY A 391 -28.75 -0.63 -10.03
N THR A 392 -29.41 -1.74 -10.40
CA THR A 392 -28.76 -2.95 -10.95
C THR A 392 -29.12 -3.15 -12.41
N GLN A 393 -28.48 -4.12 -13.09
CA GLN A 393 -28.82 -4.49 -14.47
C GLN A 393 -30.28 -4.92 -14.64
N THR A 394 -30.87 -5.56 -13.65
CA THR A 394 -32.25 -6.06 -13.68
C THR A 394 -33.24 -5.20 -12.89
N ALA A 395 -32.76 -4.16 -12.22
CA ALA A 395 -33.57 -3.19 -11.47
C ALA A 395 -32.87 -1.81 -11.55
N GLY A 396 -32.82 -1.26 -12.76
CA GLY A 396 -32.23 0.04 -13.05
C GLY A 396 -33.25 1.18 -13.04
N LEU A 397 -32.80 2.40 -12.78
CA LEU A 397 -33.61 3.62 -12.83
C LEU A 397 -32.93 4.65 -13.73
N ALA A 398 -33.70 5.24 -14.64
CA ALA A 398 -33.32 6.36 -15.50
C ALA A 398 -34.16 7.58 -15.12
N ALA A 399 -33.52 8.65 -14.63
CA ALA A 399 -34.20 9.83 -14.15
C ALA A 399 -33.80 11.09 -14.92
N CYS A 400 -34.78 11.92 -15.23
CA CYS A 400 -34.60 13.25 -15.80
C CYS A 400 -33.79 13.25 -17.11
N GLY A 401 -32.87 14.20 -17.29
CA GLY A 401 -32.04 14.35 -18.49
C GLY A 401 -32.59 15.36 -19.48
N SER A 402 -31.81 15.60 -20.53
CA SER A 402 -32.16 16.57 -21.57
C SER A 402 -32.84 15.89 -22.75
N SER A 403 -34.07 16.27 -22.99
CA SER A 403 -34.76 16.07 -24.26
C SER A 403 -34.96 17.38 -25.01
N TYR A 404 -34.39 18.48 -24.52
CA TYR A 404 -34.62 19.88 -24.86
C TYR A 404 -36.12 20.24 -24.85
N PRO A 405 -36.56 20.90 -23.73
CA PRO A 405 -35.79 21.24 -22.52
C PRO A 405 -35.47 20.05 -21.62
N ALA A 406 -34.83 20.32 -20.46
CA ALA A 406 -34.64 19.31 -19.41
C ALA A 406 -35.99 18.71 -18.99
N SER A 407 -36.00 17.42 -18.64
CA SER A 407 -37.22 16.68 -18.35
C SER A 407 -37.34 16.25 -16.89
N THR A 408 -38.56 15.87 -16.48
CA THR A 408 -38.85 15.22 -15.20
C THR A 408 -39.08 13.72 -15.35
N PHE A 409 -38.92 13.15 -16.55
CA PHE A 409 -39.25 11.75 -16.85
C PHE A 409 -38.42 10.78 -16.03
N VAL A 410 -39.08 9.77 -15.47
CA VAL A 410 -38.43 8.66 -14.75
C VAL A 410 -38.96 7.35 -15.34
N GLU A 411 -38.04 6.42 -15.58
CA GLU A 411 -38.33 5.09 -16.06
C GLU A 411 -37.58 4.05 -15.24
N GLU A 412 -38.22 2.94 -14.96
CA GLU A 412 -37.65 1.78 -14.27
C GLU A 412 -37.46 0.61 -15.22
N TYR A 413 -36.30 -0.05 -15.10
CA TYR A 413 -35.91 -1.24 -15.86
C TYR A 413 -36.10 -2.49 -15.03
N ASN A 414 -36.72 -3.53 -15.65
CA ASN A 414 -36.99 -4.82 -15.00
C ASN A 414 -36.07 -5.95 -15.52
N GLY A 415 -34.97 -5.63 -16.22
CA GLY A 415 -34.10 -6.60 -16.88
C GLY A 415 -34.51 -6.94 -18.31
N SER A 416 -35.61 -6.37 -18.84
CA SER A 416 -36.04 -6.59 -20.23
C SER A 416 -36.71 -5.36 -20.86
N SER A 417 -37.39 -4.53 -20.09
CA SER A 417 -38.13 -3.36 -20.59
C SER A 417 -38.12 -2.22 -19.58
N TRP A 418 -38.29 -0.99 -20.10
CA TRP A 418 -38.44 0.23 -19.29
C TRP A 418 -39.94 0.56 -19.14
N THR A 419 -40.32 0.93 -17.94
CA THR A 419 -41.69 1.36 -17.62
C THR A 419 -41.63 2.77 -17.03
N ALA A 420 -42.45 3.68 -17.56
CA ALA A 420 -42.55 5.04 -16.99
C ALA A 420 -43.23 4.98 -15.60
N VAL A 421 -42.63 5.68 -14.66
CA VAL A 421 -43.10 5.80 -13.27
C VAL A 421 -43.31 7.26 -12.88
N ASN A 422 -43.61 7.57 -11.63
CA ASN A 422 -43.84 8.93 -11.17
C ASN A 422 -42.66 9.85 -11.46
N ALA A 423 -42.95 10.96 -12.11
CA ALA A 423 -41.94 11.92 -12.53
C ALA A 423 -41.30 12.64 -11.31
N ALA A 424 -40.04 13.03 -11.46
CA ALA A 424 -39.39 13.94 -10.53
C ALA A 424 -40.12 15.30 -10.49
N SER A 425 -40.02 16.01 -9.37
CA SER A 425 -40.72 17.30 -9.20
C SER A 425 -40.04 18.43 -9.98
N THR A 426 -38.75 18.34 -10.19
CA THR A 426 -37.94 19.38 -10.86
C THR A 426 -37.29 18.84 -12.14
N ALA A 427 -37.57 19.49 -13.27
CA ALA A 427 -36.89 19.16 -14.51
C ALA A 427 -35.39 19.51 -14.43
N ARG A 428 -34.54 18.52 -14.67
CA ARG A 428 -33.09 18.68 -14.58
C ARG A 428 -32.30 17.79 -15.56
N ALA A 429 -31.04 18.18 -15.83
CA ALA A 429 -30.07 17.40 -16.56
C ALA A 429 -28.69 17.58 -15.91
N GLN A 430 -27.72 16.74 -16.21
CA GLN A 430 -26.34 16.86 -15.67
C GLN A 430 -26.27 16.90 -14.14
N MET A 431 -27.07 16.08 -13.46
CA MET A 431 -27.15 15.99 -12.00
C MET A 431 -26.36 14.79 -11.48
N GLY A 432 -25.99 14.85 -10.22
CA GLY A 432 -25.56 13.67 -9.46
C GLY A 432 -26.75 12.76 -9.18
N ALA A 433 -26.53 11.46 -9.31
CA ALA A 433 -27.55 10.43 -9.10
C ALA A 433 -26.93 9.20 -8.41
N ALA A 434 -27.56 8.69 -7.36
CA ALA A 434 -27.08 7.52 -6.61
C ALA A 434 -28.23 6.76 -5.94
N GLY A 435 -27.98 5.51 -5.55
CA GLY A 435 -28.92 4.66 -4.84
C GLY A 435 -29.26 3.36 -5.55
N ILE A 436 -30.38 2.77 -5.15
CA ILE A 436 -31.00 1.58 -5.75
C ILE A 436 -32.38 1.95 -6.30
N GLN A 437 -32.97 1.11 -7.16
CA GLN A 437 -34.27 1.39 -7.80
C GLN A 437 -35.39 1.78 -6.82
N THR A 438 -35.38 1.21 -5.62
CA THR A 438 -36.40 1.46 -4.58
C THR A 438 -36.02 2.52 -3.54
N SER A 439 -34.83 3.12 -3.65
CA SER A 439 -34.33 4.15 -2.71
C SER A 439 -33.17 4.90 -3.36
N GLY A 440 -33.41 6.04 -3.95
CA GLY A 440 -32.41 6.80 -4.70
C GLY A 440 -32.50 8.30 -4.48
N LEU A 441 -31.51 9.01 -5.02
CA LEU A 441 -31.38 10.45 -4.85
C LEU A 441 -30.87 11.11 -6.13
N LEU A 442 -31.39 12.32 -6.41
CA LEU A 442 -30.88 13.26 -7.41
C LEU A 442 -30.44 14.55 -6.73
N CYS A 443 -29.27 15.08 -7.05
CA CYS A 443 -28.79 16.34 -6.49
C CYS A 443 -28.10 17.24 -7.54
N GLY A 444 -28.32 18.54 -7.43
CA GLY A 444 -27.76 19.49 -8.37
C GLY A 444 -28.38 19.43 -9.76
N GLY A 445 -27.60 19.80 -10.79
CA GLY A 445 -27.99 19.77 -12.20
C GLY A 445 -28.26 21.14 -12.81
N GLN A 446 -28.76 21.14 -14.04
CA GLN A 446 -29.17 22.32 -14.80
C GLN A 446 -30.67 22.29 -15.14
N PRO A 447 -31.31 23.46 -15.46
CA PRO A 447 -30.75 24.75 -15.90
C PRO A 447 -30.12 25.58 -14.77
N GLY A 448 -29.03 26.24 -15.10
CA GLY A 448 -28.20 26.91 -14.10
C GLY A 448 -27.42 25.90 -13.24
N THR A 449 -26.99 26.28 -12.06
CA THR A 449 -26.40 25.39 -11.05
C THR A 449 -27.39 25.23 -9.91
N MET A 450 -27.95 24.02 -9.78
CA MET A 450 -29.00 23.76 -8.78
C MET A 450 -28.42 23.35 -7.43
N THR A 451 -29.09 23.74 -6.36
CA THR A 451 -28.85 23.23 -5.00
C THR A 451 -29.83 22.14 -4.62
N THR A 452 -30.90 21.95 -5.38
CA THR A 452 -32.01 21.08 -5.00
C THR A 452 -31.61 19.60 -5.00
N THR A 453 -32.13 18.88 -4.01
CA THR A 453 -32.07 17.43 -3.86
C THR A 453 -33.48 16.85 -3.90
N GLU A 454 -33.66 15.74 -4.58
CA GLU A 454 -34.90 14.95 -4.53
C GLU A 454 -34.59 13.49 -4.21
N GLU A 455 -35.39 12.91 -3.34
CA GLU A 455 -35.28 11.53 -2.86
C GLU A 455 -36.42 10.69 -3.44
N TYR A 456 -36.09 9.49 -3.87
CA TYR A 456 -37.03 8.48 -4.40
C TYR A 456 -37.24 7.36 -3.41
N ASP A 457 -38.48 7.02 -3.08
CA ASP A 457 -38.85 5.97 -2.14
C ASP A 457 -39.26 4.64 -2.83
N GLY A 458 -39.02 4.51 -4.14
CA GLY A 458 -39.46 3.39 -4.98
C GLY A 458 -40.84 3.64 -5.62
N THR A 459 -41.46 4.79 -5.35
CA THR A 459 -42.78 5.16 -5.92
C THR A 459 -42.86 6.67 -6.18
N ASN A 460 -42.48 7.48 -5.21
CA ASN A 460 -42.65 8.94 -5.24
C ASN A 460 -41.33 9.66 -5.01
N TRP A 461 -41.29 10.90 -5.46
CA TRP A 461 -40.19 11.83 -5.22
C TRP A 461 -40.59 12.84 -4.12
N SER A 462 -39.68 13.07 -3.21
CA SER A 462 -39.78 14.08 -2.15
C SER A 462 -38.55 15.00 -2.12
N SER A 463 -38.73 16.23 -1.61
CA SER A 463 -37.60 17.15 -1.49
C SER A 463 -36.68 16.76 -0.33
N GLY A 464 -35.38 16.65 -0.58
CA GLY A 464 -34.32 16.50 0.42
C GLY A 464 -33.64 17.83 0.75
N GLY A 465 -32.62 17.81 1.60
CA GLY A 465 -31.81 18.96 1.97
C GLY A 465 -31.04 19.55 0.77
N ALA A 466 -30.87 20.85 0.71
CA ALA A 466 -30.18 21.52 -0.39
C ALA A 466 -28.65 21.38 -0.28
N LEU A 467 -27.96 21.22 -1.42
CA LEU A 467 -26.52 21.32 -1.51
C LEU A 467 -26.03 22.71 -1.00
N PRO A 468 -24.91 22.78 -0.28
CA PRO A 468 -24.35 24.06 0.19
C PRO A 468 -24.04 25.04 -0.93
N VAL A 469 -23.64 24.51 -2.10
CA VAL A 469 -23.33 25.27 -3.30
C VAL A 469 -23.98 24.59 -4.51
N GLY A 470 -24.67 25.36 -5.33
CA GLY A 470 -25.31 24.85 -6.54
C GLY A 470 -24.27 24.32 -7.55
N LYS A 471 -24.53 23.14 -8.10
CA LYS A 471 -23.65 22.45 -9.04
C LYS A 471 -24.41 21.88 -10.23
N GLN A 472 -23.69 21.70 -11.33
CA GLN A 472 -24.11 20.90 -12.48
C GLN A 472 -22.95 20.00 -12.94
N SER A 473 -23.24 18.98 -13.72
CA SER A 473 -22.26 18.02 -14.21
C SER A 473 -21.44 17.37 -13.08
N ASN A 474 -22.03 17.32 -11.89
CA ASN A 474 -21.55 16.58 -10.73
C ASN A 474 -21.98 15.11 -10.84
N ASP A 475 -21.38 14.24 -10.06
CA ASP A 475 -21.89 12.88 -9.86
C ASP A 475 -22.00 12.52 -8.38
N ALA A 476 -22.73 11.45 -8.09
CA ALA A 476 -22.93 10.98 -6.73
C ALA A 476 -22.82 9.46 -6.65
N PHE A 477 -22.42 8.96 -5.50
CA PHE A 477 -22.32 7.53 -5.23
C PHE A 477 -22.75 7.20 -3.80
N GLY A 478 -23.13 5.95 -3.60
CA GLY A 478 -23.70 5.40 -2.38
C GLY A 478 -24.97 4.59 -2.69
N ASN A 479 -25.25 3.60 -1.87
CA ASN A 479 -26.36 2.66 -2.04
C ASN A 479 -27.50 2.87 -1.03
N VAL A 480 -27.35 3.81 -0.11
CA VAL A 480 -28.35 4.16 0.93
C VAL A 480 -28.54 5.67 0.92
N VAL A 481 -29.78 6.14 0.78
CA VAL A 481 -30.12 7.58 0.70
C VAL A 481 -29.56 8.39 1.87
N THR A 482 -29.44 7.78 3.05
CA THR A 482 -28.84 8.41 4.23
C THR A 482 -27.32 8.42 4.27
N ALA A 483 -26.63 7.99 3.18
CA ALA A 483 -25.18 7.90 3.12
C ALA A 483 -24.70 8.04 1.66
N ILE A 484 -24.95 9.20 1.06
CA ILE A 484 -24.53 9.54 -0.32
C ILE A 484 -23.40 10.54 -0.29
N ILE A 485 -22.45 10.37 -1.19
CA ILE A 485 -21.37 11.32 -1.45
C ILE A 485 -21.57 11.96 -2.83
N ASN A 486 -21.64 13.27 -2.87
CA ASN A 486 -21.64 14.07 -4.09
C ASN A 486 -20.22 14.58 -4.37
N VAL A 487 -19.79 14.58 -5.62
CA VAL A 487 -18.40 14.91 -6.00
C VAL A 487 -18.33 15.75 -7.26
N GLY A 488 -17.33 16.65 -7.30
CA GLY A 488 -16.95 17.42 -8.48
C GLY A 488 -18.05 18.31 -9.03
N GLY A 489 -18.06 18.43 -10.35
CA GLY A 489 -19.00 19.26 -11.09
C GLY A 489 -18.51 20.68 -11.35
N ASN A 490 -19.47 21.54 -11.65
CA ASN A 490 -19.22 22.91 -12.07
C ASN A 490 -20.17 23.86 -11.33
N THR A 491 -19.64 24.90 -10.68
CA THR A 491 -20.41 25.89 -9.90
C THR A 491 -20.77 27.16 -10.69
N ALA A 492 -20.26 27.28 -11.91
CA ALA A 492 -20.64 28.34 -12.86
C ALA A 492 -20.60 27.78 -14.29
N PRO A 493 -21.52 28.15 -15.19
CA PRO A 493 -21.54 27.57 -16.54
C PRO A 493 -20.19 27.73 -17.27
N GLY A 494 -19.55 26.60 -17.52
CA GLY A 494 -18.46 26.45 -18.49
C GLY A 494 -17.02 26.52 -18.00
N THR A 495 -16.69 26.98 -16.78
CA THR A 495 -15.28 27.26 -16.46
C THR A 495 -14.83 27.01 -15.02
N ASN A 496 -15.70 26.66 -14.10
CA ASN A 496 -15.33 26.50 -12.69
C ASN A 496 -15.46 25.03 -12.24
N TYR A 497 -14.49 24.22 -12.63
CA TYR A 497 -14.37 22.82 -12.25
C TYR A 497 -13.97 22.72 -10.79
N VAL A 498 -14.79 22.07 -9.97
CA VAL A 498 -14.54 21.99 -8.53
C VAL A 498 -14.06 20.61 -8.11
N ASN A 499 -13.20 20.59 -7.10
CA ASN A 499 -12.71 19.38 -6.44
C ASN A 499 -13.35 19.14 -5.07
N THR A 500 -14.50 19.74 -4.82
CA THR A 500 -15.24 19.59 -3.56
C THR A 500 -16.07 18.32 -3.54
N SER A 501 -16.25 17.77 -2.36
CA SER A 501 -17.23 16.73 -2.10
C SER A 501 -18.19 17.16 -0.99
N GLU A 502 -19.37 16.58 -0.97
CA GLU A 502 -20.36 16.75 0.08
C GLU A 502 -20.95 15.39 0.46
N SER A 503 -21.19 15.16 1.75
CA SER A 503 -21.86 13.98 2.27
C SER A 503 -23.29 14.28 2.71
N TYR A 504 -24.23 13.39 2.38
CA TYR A 504 -25.64 13.48 2.72
C TYR A 504 -26.00 12.45 3.81
N ASP A 505 -26.67 12.91 4.86
CA ASP A 505 -27.09 12.08 6.01
C ASP A 505 -28.56 11.64 5.95
N GLY A 506 -29.24 11.91 4.85
CA GLY A 506 -30.69 11.69 4.69
C GLY A 506 -31.53 12.94 5.01
N THR A 507 -30.89 14.03 5.43
CA THR A 507 -31.58 15.28 5.77
C THR A 507 -30.76 16.49 5.30
N ASN A 508 -29.45 16.49 5.52
CA ASN A 508 -28.57 17.62 5.26
C ASN A 508 -27.32 17.19 4.50
N TRP A 509 -26.80 18.12 3.70
CA TRP A 509 -25.50 18.03 3.09
C TRP A 509 -24.44 18.72 3.96
N THR A 510 -23.32 18.07 4.17
CA THR A 510 -22.14 18.61 4.85
C THR A 510 -20.93 18.56 3.92
N SER A 511 -20.06 19.57 3.98
CA SER A 511 -18.82 19.58 3.20
C SER A 511 -17.93 18.42 3.61
N GLY A 512 -17.47 17.66 2.62
CA GLY A 512 -16.55 16.54 2.76
C GLY A 512 -15.10 16.91 2.45
N PRO A 513 -14.20 15.91 2.40
CA PRO A 513 -12.80 16.12 2.04
C PRO A 513 -12.64 16.55 0.58
N THR A 514 -11.55 17.27 0.30
CA THR A 514 -11.23 17.74 -1.05
C THR A 514 -10.68 16.60 -1.90
N MET A 515 -11.18 16.47 -3.13
CA MET A 515 -10.67 15.53 -4.13
C MET A 515 -9.26 15.93 -4.59
N THR A 516 -8.49 15.00 -5.11
CA THR A 516 -7.13 15.22 -5.61
C THR A 516 -7.10 16.03 -6.91
N TYR A 517 -8.19 16.04 -7.68
CA TYR A 517 -8.38 16.88 -8.90
C TYR A 517 -9.83 17.35 -9.01
N GLY A 518 -10.04 18.49 -9.68
CA GLY A 518 -11.37 19.01 -9.98
C GLY A 518 -11.81 18.64 -11.38
N ALA A 519 -13.02 18.11 -11.52
CA ALA A 519 -13.58 17.78 -12.83
C ALA A 519 -15.11 17.88 -12.85
N ASP A 520 -15.66 18.13 -14.03
CA ASP A 520 -17.07 17.94 -14.34
C ASP A 520 -17.26 16.71 -15.24
N ARG A 521 -18.52 16.23 -15.38
CA ARG A 521 -18.85 15.05 -16.21
C ARG A 521 -17.99 13.82 -15.87
N LEU A 522 -17.53 13.75 -14.64
CA LEU A 522 -16.86 12.59 -14.06
C LEU A 522 -17.86 11.50 -13.75
N SER A 523 -17.39 10.32 -13.37
CA SER A 523 -18.23 9.30 -12.74
C SER A 523 -17.68 8.86 -11.40
N ALA A 524 -18.59 8.45 -10.54
CA ALA A 524 -18.29 7.97 -9.21
C ALA A 524 -19.09 6.73 -8.88
N THR A 525 -18.48 5.79 -8.16
CA THR A 525 -19.05 4.47 -7.82
C THR A 525 -18.66 4.05 -6.41
N GLY A 526 -19.36 3.09 -5.83
CA GLY A 526 -19.07 2.55 -4.51
C GLY A 526 -19.99 3.05 -3.40
N SER A 527 -19.55 2.92 -2.16
CA SER A 527 -20.28 3.35 -0.95
C SER A 527 -19.70 4.61 -0.33
N SER A 528 -20.41 5.19 0.63
CA SER A 528 -19.97 6.38 1.40
C SER A 528 -18.69 6.17 2.21
N THR A 529 -18.18 4.95 2.33
CA THR A 529 -16.93 4.60 3.02
C THR A 529 -15.89 3.96 2.12
N SER A 530 -16.24 3.67 0.85
CA SER A 530 -15.34 2.99 -0.09
C SER A 530 -15.77 3.32 -1.52
N GLY A 531 -15.25 4.43 -2.05
CA GLY A 531 -15.64 4.97 -3.35
C GLY A 531 -14.49 5.00 -4.37
N LEU A 532 -14.85 5.04 -5.65
CA LEU A 532 -13.95 5.26 -6.78
C LEU A 532 -14.53 6.39 -7.61
N VAL A 533 -13.73 7.45 -7.82
CA VAL A 533 -14.07 8.60 -8.68
C VAL A 533 -13.08 8.65 -9.83
N PHE A 534 -13.53 8.77 -11.04
CA PHE A 534 -12.65 8.67 -12.20
C PHE A 534 -13.11 9.51 -13.39
N SER A 535 -12.11 9.83 -14.25
CA SER A 535 -12.38 10.45 -15.53
C SER A 535 -12.99 11.85 -15.39
N GLY A 536 -13.70 12.32 -16.40
CA GLY A 536 -14.33 13.64 -16.43
C GLY A 536 -13.60 14.63 -17.30
N ARG A 537 -13.92 15.90 -17.11
CA ARG A 537 -13.28 17.01 -17.83
C ARG A 537 -12.66 17.98 -16.82
N ASP A 538 -11.34 18.10 -16.87
CA ASP A 538 -10.58 19.08 -16.12
C ASP A 538 -10.05 20.17 -17.06
N SER A 539 -10.21 21.42 -16.68
CA SER A 539 -9.74 22.58 -17.45
C SER A 539 -10.16 22.55 -18.93
N GLY A 540 -11.36 21.98 -19.21
CA GLY A 540 -11.91 21.87 -20.57
C GLY A 540 -11.47 20.61 -21.35
N THR A 541 -10.57 19.81 -20.81
CA THR A 541 -10.01 18.62 -21.47
C THR A 541 -10.44 17.33 -20.73
N ALA A 542 -10.76 16.28 -21.48
CA ALA A 542 -11.03 14.97 -20.89
C ALA A 542 -9.81 14.44 -20.14
N THR A 543 -10.01 13.86 -18.95
CA THR A 543 -8.95 13.29 -18.14
C THR A 543 -9.13 11.77 -17.98
N ALA A 544 -8.01 11.07 -17.75
CA ALA A 544 -7.98 9.66 -17.35
C ALA A 544 -7.74 9.48 -15.84
N SER A 545 -7.68 10.57 -15.08
CA SER A 545 -7.39 10.54 -13.64
C SER A 545 -8.42 9.74 -12.88
N SER A 546 -7.98 9.09 -11.81
CA SER A 546 -8.82 8.29 -10.93
C SER A 546 -8.34 8.42 -9.49
N GLN A 547 -9.24 8.27 -8.53
CA GLN A 547 -8.96 8.39 -7.10
C GLN A 547 -9.91 7.53 -6.26
N PHE A 548 -9.38 6.97 -5.19
CA PHE A 548 -10.16 6.27 -4.18
C PHE A 548 -10.66 7.22 -3.11
N PHE A 549 -11.83 6.91 -2.57
CA PHE A 549 -12.36 7.48 -1.35
C PHE A 549 -12.44 6.39 -0.27
N ASP A 550 -11.84 6.63 0.89
CA ASP A 550 -11.77 5.69 2.01
C ASP A 550 -12.78 5.97 3.14
N GLY A 551 -13.72 6.90 2.91
CA GLY A 551 -14.67 7.40 3.91
C GLY A 551 -14.20 8.68 4.60
N THR A 552 -12.93 9.04 4.49
CA THR A 552 -12.33 10.21 5.16
C THR A 552 -11.51 11.10 4.24
N SER A 553 -10.89 10.53 3.21
CA SER A 553 -9.99 11.22 2.30
C SER A 553 -10.04 10.66 0.88
N PHE A 554 -9.54 11.45 -0.09
CA PHE A 554 -9.32 11.01 -1.46
C PHE A 554 -7.83 10.79 -1.71
N VAL A 555 -7.49 9.65 -2.29
CA VAL A 555 -6.12 9.31 -2.68
C VAL A 555 -6.08 8.89 -4.15
N THR A 556 -4.99 9.21 -4.85
CA THR A 556 -4.82 8.86 -6.26
C THR A 556 -4.88 7.34 -6.44
N SER A 557 -5.59 6.89 -7.48
CA SER A 557 -5.65 5.49 -7.92
C SER A 557 -5.12 5.33 -9.34
N PRO A 558 -4.93 4.10 -9.85
CA PRO A 558 -4.49 3.89 -11.22
C PRO A 558 -5.40 4.56 -12.23
N SER A 559 -4.83 5.29 -13.18
CA SER A 559 -5.57 6.00 -14.23
C SER A 559 -6.14 5.06 -15.29
N LEU A 560 -7.22 5.48 -15.93
CA LEU A 560 -7.77 4.82 -17.12
C LEU A 560 -6.74 4.80 -18.25
N GLY A 561 -6.87 3.83 -19.16
CA GLY A 561 -6.09 3.79 -20.39
C GLY A 561 -6.45 4.90 -21.38
N SER A 562 -7.67 5.43 -21.32
CA SER A 562 -8.16 6.48 -22.22
C SER A 562 -8.88 7.59 -21.46
N ALA A 563 -8.44 8.83 -21.66
CA ALA A 563 -9.12 10.00 -21.13
C ALA A 563 -10.53 10.15 -21.74
N ARG A 564 -11.54 10.37 -20.88
CA ARG A 564 -12.95 10.50 -21.32
C ARG A 564 -13.81 11.30 -20.35
N ASN A 565 -14.99 11.72 -20.82
CA ASN A 565 -16.04 12.32 -19.99
C ASN A 565 -17.43 11.97 -20.54
N GLY A 566 -18.51 12.20 -19.77
CA GLY A 566 -19.87 11.93 -20.22
C GLY A 566 -20.10 10.46 -20.60
N HIS A 567 -19.63 9.54 -19.83
CA HIS A 567 -19.64 8.08 -20.05
C HIS A 567 -20.61 7.39 -19.08
N ALA A 568 -20.99 6.16 -19.38
CA ALA A 568 -21.66 5.28 -18.43
C ALA A 568 -20.64 4.69 -17.45
N ALA A 569 -21.07 4.46 -16.21
CA ALA A 569 -20.30 3.76 -15.19
C ALA A 569 -21.19 2.79 -14.43
N ALA A 570 -20.60 1.71 -13.92
CA ALA A 570 -21.23 0.79 -12.98
C ALA A 570 -20.89 1.15 -11.53
N GLY A 571 -21.55 0.49 -10.61
CA GLY A 571 -21.21 0.51 -9.21
C GLY A 571 -21.83 1.64 -8.41
N LYS A 572 -22.81 2.37 -8.93
CA LYS A 572 -23.53 3.42 -8.18
C LYS A 572 -24.34 2.90 -6.99
N GLY A 573 -24.59 1.62 -6.93
CA GLY A 573 -25.20 0.90 -5.81
C GLY A 573 -24.29 -0.16 -5.20
N GLU A 574 -23.00 -0.18 -5.55
CA GLU A 574 -22.00 -1.10 -5.02
C GLU A 574 -21.63 -0.77 -3.57
N THR A 575 -21.15 -1.77 -2.85
CA THR A 575 -20.74 -1.60 -1.44
C THR A 575 -19.27 -1.26 -1.28
N SER A 576 -18.48 -1.30 -2.36
CA SER A 576 -17.03 -1.06 -2.31
C SER A 576 -16.49 -0.51 -3.64
N ASN A 577 -15.27 0.00 -3.60
CA ASN A 577 -14.49 0.45 -4.76
C ASN A 577 -13.67 -0.67 -5.42
N ALA A 578 -13.99 -1.93 -5.15
CA ALA A 578 -13.16 -3.07 -5.61
C ALA A 578 -13.35 -3.40 -7.08
N SER A 579 -14.47 -2.99 -7.68
CA SER A 579 -14.75 -3.23 -9.10
C SER A 579 -15.65 -2.15 -9.69
N SER A 580 -15.47 -1.83 -10.96
CA SER A 580 -16.32 -0.92 -11.72
C SER A 580 -16.08 -1.12 -13.21
N PHE A 581 -16.90 -0.51 -14.03
CA PHE A 581 -16.60 -0.29 -15.45
C PHE A 581 -16.88 1.15 -15.86
N VAL A 582 -16.27 1.54 -16.95
CA VAL A 582 -16.60 2.74 -17.70
C VAL A 582 -16.81 2.40 -19.16
N ALA A 583 -17.87 2.88 -19.77
CA ALA A 583 -18.18 2.59 -21.18
C ALA A 583 -18.58 3.85 -21.95
N GLY A 584 -18.12 3.95 -23.20
CA GLY A 584 -18.43 5.07 -24.07
C GLY A 584 -17.78 6.40 -23.64
N GLY A 585 -18.44 7.51 -23.96
CA GLY A 585 -18.03 8.88 -23.60
C GLY A 585 -17.35 9.65 -24.73
N TYR A 586 -16.89 10.85 -24.40
CA TYR A 586 -16.19 11.78 -25.31
C TYR A 586 -14.69 11.84 -24.94
N PRO A 587 -13.76 12.01 -25.89
CA PRO A 587 -13.93 12.53 -27.23
C PRO A 587 -14.41 11.50 -28.26
N GLY A 588 -15.26 11.93 -29.17
CA GLY A 588 -15.59 11.21 -30.41
C GLY A 588 -16.65 10.12 -30.31
N ARG A 589 -17.44 10.03 -29.25
CA ARG A 589 -18.41 8.94 -28.99
C ARG A 589 -17.73 7.58 -29.01
N LEU A 590 -17.05 7.28 -27.93
CA LEU A 590 -16.28 6.06 -27.77
C LEU A 590 -17.20 4.82 -27.72
N THR A 591 -16.69 3.72 -28.24
CA THR A 591 -17.28 2.38 -28.04
C THR A 591 -16.53 1.60 -26.97
N THR A 592 -15.35 2.07 -26.54
CA THR A 592 -14.48 1.35 -25.62
C THR A 592 -15.07 1.27 -24.22
N THR A 593 -14.90 0.10 -23.61
CA THR A 593 -15.14 -0.15 -22.19
C THR A 593 -13.81 -0.39 -21.52
N GLU A 594 -13.65 0.11 -20.31
CA GLU A 594 -12.57 -0.24 -19.42
C GLU A 594 -13.13 -0.73 -18.09
N GLU A 595 -12.50 -1.73 -17.52
CA GLU A 595 -12.90 -2.40 -16.28
C GLU A 595 -11.88 -2.13 -15.20
N PHE A 596 -12.35 -1.72 -14.03
CA PHE A 596 -11.52 -1.53 -12.85
C PHE A 596 -11.57 -2.77 -11.98
N THR A 597 -10.40 -3.32 -11.66
CA THR A 597 -10.24 -4.32 -10.60
C THR A 597 -9.40 -3.71 -9.50
N GLY A 598 -9.93 -3.68 -8.29
CA GLY A 598 -9.23 -3.21 -7.10
C GLY A 598 -8.06 -4.11 -6.74
N GLU A 599 -7.24 -3.65 -5.80
CA GLU A 599 -6.17 -4.47 -5.26
C GLU A 599 -6.71 -5.79 -4.70
N THR A 600 -6.08 -6.88 -5.06
CA THR A 600 -6.43 -8.23 -4.56
C THR A 600 -5.21 -8.88 -3.92
N THR A 601 -5.45 -9.57 -2.80
CA THR A 601 -4.45 -10.41 -2.15
C THR A 601 -4.85 -11.87 -2.32
N ALA A 602 -4.00 -12.66 -2.93
CA ALA A 602 -4.20 -14.09 -3.11
C ALA A 602 -3.03 -14.89 -2.54
N GLY A 603 -3.28 -16.09 -2.05
CA GLY A 603 -2.21 -17.02 -1.66
C GLY A 603 -1.29 -17.31 -2.86
N ASN A 604 0.02 -17.29 -2.64
CA ASN A 604 1.01 -17.63 -3.67
C ASN A 604 0.97 -19.12 -4.00
N ILE A 605 0.00 -19.49 -4.83
CA ILE A 605 -0.23 -20.87 -5.26
C ILE A 605 0.58 -21.14 -6.52
N THR A 606 1.50 -22.08 -6.45
CA THR A 606 2.36 -22.46 -7.59
C THR A 606 1.85 -23.78 -8.20
N ASP A 607 1.69 -23.78 -9.52
CA ASP A 607 1.42 -24.98 -10.31
C ASP A 607 2.73 -25.74 -10.51
N PHE A 608 2.76 -27.02 -10.14
CA PHE A 608 3.88 -27.90 -10.43
C PHE A 608 3.61 -28.64 -11.75
N THR A 609 4.35 -28.29 -12.78
CA THR A 609 4.31 -29.02 -14.07
C THR A 609 5.23 -30.23 -14.01
N THR A 610 4.71 -31.40 -14.38
CA THR A 610 5.54 -32.57 -14.70
C THR A 610 6.19 -32.31 -16.05
N SER A 611 7.51 -32.14 -16.09
CA SER A 611 8.31 -32.20 -17.32
C SER A 611 8.48 -33.64 -17.76
#